data_ec2aeaf388c2facd735ec47b89e894b5
#
_entry.id   ec2aeaf388c2facd735ec47b89e894b5
#
_cell.length_a   1.000
_cell.length_b   1.000
_cell.length_c   1.000
_cell.angle_alpha   90.00
_cell.angle_beta   90.00
_cell.angle_gamma   90.00
#
_symmetry.space_group_name_H-M   'P 1'
#
loop_
_entity.id
_entity.type
_entity.pdbx_description
1 polymer ?
#
loop_
_entity_poly.entity_id
_entity_poly.type
_entity_poly.pdbx_seq_one_letter_code
_entity_poly.pdbx_strand_id
1 'polypeptide(L)'
;MTFEVCNNCNEFFKILPFDWQESILPHWETIKETTKGYLLVENQEIIAGGLVFYKCPPDMLYAVDEANKWIKKGYLYLGFIYVIEERRHQNLGSVWLSNLKQMFPNQKYWLTIEDLKLDTFYKKNEFKKIKTLFNVDQEEWLYVYEPKSIS
;
A
#
# COMPACT_ATOMS: atom_id res chain seq x y z
N MET A 1 -1.55 0.44 21.11
CA MET A 1 -1.21 0.49 19.68
C MET A 1 -1.77 1.75 19.06
N THR A 2 -0.96 2.48 18.32
CA THR A 2 -1.35 3.72 17.68
C THR A 2 -1.16 3.62 16.17
N PHE A 3 -1.92 4.43 15.41
CA PHE A 3 -1.78 4.55 13.96
C PHE A 3 -1.22 5.95 13.68
N GLU A 4 -0.02 6.02 13.11
CA GLU A 4 0.74 7.27 13.01
C GLU A 4 1.23 7.51 11.60
N VAL A 5 1.22 8.78 11.16
CA VAL A 5 1.87 9.15 9.90
C VAL A 5 3.39 9.23 10.14
N CYS A 6 4.18 8.73 9.19
CA CYS A 6 5.62 8.91 9.25
C CYS A 6 6.03 10.02 8.27
N ASN A 7 6.63 11.09 8.80
CA ASN A 7 7.16 12.19 7.98
C ASN A 7 8.51 11.79 7.37
N ASN A 8 9.33 11.07 8.15
CA ASN A 8 10.56 10.44 7.72
C ASN A 8 10.36 8.94 7.89
N CYS A 9 10.27 8.22 6.79
CA CYS A 9 9.95 6.80 6.83
C CYS A 9 11.18 5.89 6.93
N ASN A 10 12.35 6.43 7.26
CA ASN A 10 13.59 5.64 7.32
C ASN A 10 13.48 4.45 8.29
N GLU A 11 12.87 4.66 9.45
CA GLU A 11 12.72 3.58 10.43
C GLU A 11 11.78 2.48 9.91
N PHE A 12 10.75 2.86 9.17
CA PHE A 12 9.87 1.90 8.54
C PHE A 12 10.62 1.10 7.46
N PHE A 13 11.43 1.77 6.65
CA PHE A 13 12.16 1.08 5.58
C PHE A 13 13.12 0.04 6.14
N LYS A 14 13.68 0.27 7.33
CA LYS A 14 14.61 -0.69 7.96
C LYS A 14 13.96 -2.02 8.30
N ILE A 15 12.65 -2.07 8.53
CA ILE A 15 11.96 -3.31 8.86
C ILE A 15 11.49 -4.09 7.63
N LEU A 16 11.56 -3.48 6.44
CA LEU A 16 11.13 -4.11 5.19
C LEU A 16 12.12 -5.18 4.74
N PRO A 17 11.67 -6.19 3.97
CA PRO A 17 12.60 -7.11 3.33
C PRO A 17 13.63 -6.36 2.47
N PHE A 18 14.81 -6.95 2.32
CA PHE A 18 15.92 -6.28 1.64
C PHE A 18 15.58 -5.90 0.19
N ASP A 19 14.92 -6.78 -0.54
CA ASP A 19 14.50 -6.50 -1.93
C ASP A 19 13.48 -5.34 -2.00
N TRP A 20 12.62 -5.20 -0.99
CA TRP A 20 11.69 -4.06 -0.91
C TRP A 20 12.44 -2.77 -0.63
N GLN A 21 13.47 -2.83 0.23
CA GLN A 21 14.32 -1.66 0.48
C GLN A 21 15.02 -1.22 -0.80
N GLU A 22 15.53 -2.16 -1.59
CA GLU A 22 16.16 -1.85 -2.88
C GLU A 22 15.18 -1.24 -3.88
N SER A 23 13.90 -1.54 -3.78
CA SER A 23 12.87 -0.98 -4.65
C SER A 23 12.50 0.45 -4.30
N ILE A 24 12.57 0.84 -3.02
CA ILE A 24 12.09 2.14 -2.58
C ILE A 24 13.22 3.14 -2.29
N LEU A 25 14.31 2.71 -1.66
CA LEU A 25 15.36 3.63 -1.22
C LEU A 25 15.98 4.45 -2.34
N PRO A 26 16.31 3.86 -3.52
CA PRO A 26 16.90 4.66 -4.60
C PRO A 26 16.01 5.79 -5.11
N HIS A 27 14.71 5.69 -4.90
CA HIS A 27 13.73 6.65 -5.42
C HIS A 27 13.18 7.59 -4.36
N TRP A 28 13.46 7.32 -3.07
CA TRP A 28 12.80 8.01 -1.97
C TRP A 28 12.95 9.53 -2.02
N GLU A 29 14.15 10.03 -2.28
CA GLU A 29 14.38 11.48 -2.34
C GLU A 29 13.53 12.15 -3.42
N THR A 30 13.26 11.44 -4.52
CA THR A 30 12.46 11.95 -5.63
C THR A 30 10.96 11.93 -5.31
N ILE A 31 10.49 10.92 -4.57
CA ILE A 31 9.05 10.66 -4.39
C ILE A 31 8.50 11.04 -3.00
N LYS A 32 9.38 11.37 -2.04
CA LYS A 32 8.94 11.56 -0.64
C LYS A 32 7.87 12.64 -0.47
N GLU A 33 7.87 13.67 -1.30
CA GLU A 33 6.89 14.75 -1.18
C GLU A 33 5.50 14.36 -1.70
N THR A 34 5.42 13.31 -2.53
CA THR A 34 4.15 12.82 -3.07
C THR A 34 3.79 11.43 -2.52
N THR A 35 4.42 11.02 -1.41
CA THR A 35 4.21 9.71 -0.80
C THR A 35 4.13 9.88 0.70
N LYS A 36 3.13 9.25 1.33
CA LYS A 36 2.97 9.27 2.78
C LYS A 36 3.00 7.87 3.33
N GLY A 37 3.67 7.68 4.46
CA GLY A 37 3.67 6.42 5.17
C GLY A 37 2.78 6.49 6.39
N TYR A 38 2.15 5.36 6.71
CA TYR A 38 1.34 5.20 7.91
C TYR A 38 1.79 3.95 8.63
N LEU A 39 1.89 4.04 9.96
CA LEU A 39 2.49 3.00 10.79
C LEU A 39 1.55 2.57 11.90
N LEU A 40 1.57 1.28 12.22
CA LEU A 40 1.04 0.79 13.49
C LEU A 40 2.23 0.66 14.44
N VAL A 41 2.13 1.32 15.59
CA VAL A 41 3.21 1.39 16.58
C VAL A 41 2.69 0.87 17.92
N GLU A 42 3.46 -0.02 18.55
CA GLU A 42 3.14 -0.55 19.86
C GLU A 42 4.42 -0.64 20.68
N ASN A 43 4.39 -0.12 21.91
CA ASN A 43 5.56 -0.08 22.79
C ASN A 43 6.78 0.55 22.11
N GLN A 44 6.56 1.64 21.35
CA GLN A 44 7.58 2.40 20.62
C GLN A 44 8.23 1.61 19.47
N GLU A 45 7.64 0.46 19.09
CA GLU A 45 8.12 -0.33 17.96
C GLU A 45 7.12 -0.28 16.80
N ILE A 46 7.64 -0.17 15.57
CA ILE A 46 6.82 -0.28 14.37
C ILE A 46 6.51 -1.76 14.15
N ILE A 47 5.24 -2.12 14.19
CA ILE A 47 4.81 -3.52 13.99
C ILE A 47 4.21 -3.75 12.61
N ALA A 48 3.77 -2.71 11.95
CA ALA A 48 3.25 -2.77 10.57
C ALA A 48 3.29 -1.39 9.96
N GLY A 49 3.20 -1.31 8.65
CA GLY A 49 3.14 -0.02 7.96
C GLY A 49 2.82 -0.21 6.49
N GLY A 50 2.71 0.92 5.80
CA GLY A 50 2.47 0.95 4.37
C GLY A 50 2.58 2.37 3.83
N LEU A 51 2.67 2.48 2.51
CA LEU A 51 2.82 3.75 1.82
C LEU A 51 1.59 4.06 0.97
N VAL A 52 1.23 5.34 0.93
CA VAL A 52 0.19 5.87 0.05
C VAL A 52 0.86 6.80 -0.94
N PHE A 53 0.73 6.47 -2.23
CA PHE A 53 1.37 7.23 -3.32
C PHE A 53 0.33 8.10 -4.01
N TYR A 54 0.64 9.38 -4.12
CA TYR A 54 -0.19 10.37 -4.82
C TYR A 54 0.16 10.49 -6.29
N LYS A 55 1.27 9.89 -6.72
CA LYS A 55 1.70 9.79 -8.12
C LYS A 55 2.11 8.36 -8.42
N CYS A 56 2.35 8.06 -9.70
CA CYS A 56 2.77 6.73 -10.12
C CYS A 56 4.00 6.27 -9.34
N PRO A 57 3.92 5.15 -8.60
CA PRO A 57 5.08 4.66 -7.86
C PRO A 57 6.13 4.05 -8.79
N PRO A 58 7.40 4.00 -8.35
CA PRO A 58 8.47 3.47 -9.20
C PRO A 58 8.22 2.07 -9.74
N ASP A 59 7.63 1.18 -8.96
CA ASP A 59 7.35 -0.20 -9.38
C ASP A 59 6.24 -0.28 -10.43
N MET A 60 5.49 0.80 -10.66
CA MET A 60 4.42 0.82 -11.67
C MET A 60 4.81 1.61 -12.93
N LEU A 61 6.08 1.98 -13.08
CA LEU A 61 6.53 2.70 -14.28
C LEU A 61 6.34 1.87 -15.55
N TYR A 62 6.39 0.56 -15.47
CA TYR A 62 6.10 -0.31 -16.62
C TYR A 62 4.65 -0.17 -17.10
N ALA A 63 3.75 0.31 -16.25
CA ALA A 63 2.33 0.50 -16.54
C ALA A 63 1.89 1.91 -16.17
N VAL A 64 2.70 2.92 -16.53
CA VAL A 64 2.49 4.31 -16.12
C VAL A 64 1.13 4.85 -16.57
N ASP A 65 0.67 4.46 -17.76
CA ASP A 65 -0.63 4.92 -18.26
C ASP A 65 -1.78 4.36 -17.39
N GLU A 66 -1.65 3.11 -16.97
CA GLU A 66 -2.62 2.49 -16.06
C GLU A 66 -2.63 3.23 -14.72
N ALA A 67 -1.44 3.48 -14.16
CA ALA A 67 -1.30 4.20 -12.89
C ALA A 67 -1.91 5.60 -12.97
N ASN A 68 -1.61 6.35 -14.02
CA ASN A 68 -2.12 7.70 -14.19
C ASN A 68 -3.64 7.71 -14.36
N LYS A 69 -4.20 6.70 -15.03
CA LYS A 69 -5.65 6.55 -15.20
C LYS A 69 -6.35 6.47 -13.84
N TRP A 70 -5.85 5.63 -12.92
CA TRP A 70 -6.45 5.47 -11.61
C TRP A 70 -6.29 6.69 -10.72
N ILE A 71 -5.09 7.29 -10.73
CA ILE A 71 -4.82 8.50 -9.97
C ILE A 71 -5.75 9.64 -10.43
N LYS A 72 -5.92 9.80 -11.75
CA LYS A 72 -6.79 10.82 -12.32
C LYS A 72 -8.25 10.63 -11.90
N LYS A 73 -8.67 9.39 -11.68
CA LYS A 73 -10.03 9.06 -11.21
C LYS A 73 -10.19 9.22 -9.69
N GLY A 74 -9.14 9.64 -8.99
CA GLY A 74 -9.20 9.88 -7.55
C GLY A 74 -8.76 8.69 -6.69
N TYR A 75 -8.14 7.68 -7.26
CA TYR A 75 -7.61 6.54 -6.53
C TYR A 75 -6.14 6.77 -6.20
N LEU A 76 -5.75 6.51 -4.95
CA LEU A 76 -4.35 6.58 -4.54
C LEU A 76 -3.78 5.16 -4.46
N TYR A 77 -2.51 5.01 -4.80
CA TYR A 77 -1.87 3.70 -4.82
C TYR A 77 -1.38 3.32 -3.43
N LEU A 78 -1.66 2.08 -3.02
CA LEU A 78 -1.13 1.51 -1.78
C LEU A 78 -0.01 0.54 -2.12
N GLY A 79 1.12 0.70 -1.47
CA GLY A 79 2.26 -0.19 -1.65
C GLY A 79 3.06 -0.35 -0.38
N PHE A 80 3.95 -1.34 -0.38
CA PHE A 80 4.85 -1.61 0.74
C PHE A 80 4.10 -1.86 2.06
N ILE A 81 2.92 -2.48 1.98
CA ILE A 81 2.17 -2.87 3.18
C ILE A 81 2.87 -4.09 3.79
N TYR A 82 3.35 -3.93 5.00
CA TYR A 82 4.18 -4.94 5.64
C TYR A 82 3.86 -5.06 7.13
N VAL A 83 3.78 -6.32 7.60
CA VAL A 83 3.65 -6.65 9.03
C VAL A 83 4.92 -7.40 9.42
N ILE A 84 5.55 -7.02 10.53
CA ILE A 84 6.76 -7.72 10.98
C ILE A 84 6.45 -9.19 11.25
N GLU A 85 7.43 -10.05 11.01
CA GLU A 85 7.23 -11.49 11.04
C GLU A 85 6.67 -11.99 12.38
N GLU A 86 7.17 -11.46 13.49
CA GLU A 86 6.77 -11.85 14.85
C GLU A 86 5.31 -11.52 15.16
N ARG A 87 4.70 -10.62 14.40
CA ARG A 87 3.33 -10.17 14.66
C ARG A 87 2.34 -10.60 13.56
N ARG A 88 2.73 -11.55 12.70
CA ARG A 88 1.84 -12.09 11.67
C ARG A 88 0.78 -12.98 12.29
N HIS A 89 -0.32 -13.20 11.52
CA HIS A 89 -1.48 -13.99 11.95
C HIS A 89 -2.24 -13.34 13.11
N GLN A 90 -2.07 -12.03 13.31
CA GLN A 90 -2.79 -11.23 14.31
C GLN A 90 -3.72 -10.20 13.66
N ASN A 91 -4.02 -10.36 12.38
CA ASN A 91 -4.93 -9.49 11.63
C ASN A 91 -4.45 -8.04 11.49
N LEU A 92 -3.15 -7.79 11.66
CA LEU A 92 -2.61 -6.42 11.65
C LEU A 92 -2.67 -5.73 10.29
N GLY A 93 -2.58 -6.49 9.20
CA GLY A 93 -2.78 -5.92 7.86
C GLY A 93 -4.18 -5.36 7.69
N SER A 94 -5.19 -6.07 8.17
CA SER A 94 -6.58 -5.60 8.15
C SER A 94 -6.78 -4.41 9.09
N VAL A 95 -6.12 -4.42 10.25
CA VAL A 95 -6.16 -3.28 11.19
C VAL A 95 -5.56 -2.03 10.54
N TRP A 96 -4.43 -2.19 9.83
CA TRP A 96 -3.79 -1.08 9.11
C TRP A 96 -4.75 -0.49 8.07
N LEU A 97 -5.35 -1.34 7.24
CA LEU A 97 -6.30 -0.89 6.21
C LEU A 97 -7.52 -0.22 6.84
N SER A 98 -8.06 -0.79 7.91
CA SER A 98 -9.22 -0.23 8.61
C SER A 98 -8.91 1.17 9.16
N ASN A 99 -7.75 1.35 9.77
CA ASN A 99 -7.33 2.66 10.29
C ASN A 99 -7.18 3.69 9.17
N LEU A 100 -6.59 3.28 8.05
CA LEU A 100 -6.44 4.17 6.90
C LEU A 100 -7.81 4.61 6.36
N LYS A 101 -8.74 3.68 6.24
CA LYS A 101 -10.09 3.98 5.77
C LYS A 101 -10.85 4.90 6.72
N GLN A 102 -10.66 4.72 8.03
CA GLN A 102 -11.30 5.59 9.04
C GLN A 102 -10.71 7.00 9.02
N MET A 103 -9.41 7.11 8.78
CA MET A 103 -8.74 8.41 8.71
C MET A 103 -9.18 9.20 7.48
N PHE A 104 -9.42 8.52 6.36
CA PHE A 104 -9.83 9.14 5.09
C PHE A 104 -11.06 8.43 4.54
N PRO A 105 -12.24 8.69 5.11
CA PRO A 105 -13.44 7.88 4.83
C PRO A 105 -13.97 7.97 3.40
N ASN A 106 -13.58 8.99 2.64
CA ASN A 106 -14.05 9.17 1.26
C ASN A 106 -12.99 8.82 0.22
N GLN A 107 -11.82 8.33 0.64
CA GLN A 107 -10.70 8.08 -0.26
C GLN A 107 -10.81 6.71 -0.92
N LYS A 108 -10.59 6.66 -2.23
CA LYS A 108 -10.49 5.45 -3.03
C LYS A 108 -9.03 5.03 -3.14
N TYR A 109 -8.78 3.72 -3.25
CA TYR A 109 -7.43 3.19 -3.37
C TYR A 109 -7.33 2.15 -4.48
N TRP A 110 -6.15 2.01 -5.06
CA TRP A 110 -5.84 0.92 -5.97
C TRP A 110 -4.48 0.34 -5.60
N LEU A 111 -4.26 -0.92 -6.00
CA LEU A 111 -2.99 -1.59 -5.75
C LEU A 111 -2.84 -2.76 -6.72
N THR A 112 -1.63 -3.32 -6.77
CA THR A 112 -1.35 -4.54 -7.51
C THR A 112 -0.71 -5.57 -6.58
N ILE A 113 -0.94 -6.85 -6.88
CA ILE A 113 -0.30 -7.95 -6.16
C ILE A 113 0.35 -8.89 -7.17
N GLU A 114 1.48 -9.49 -6.79
CA GLU A 114 2.18 -10.48 -7.59
C GLU A 114 1.87 -11.92 -7.13
N ASP A 115 1.35 -12.07 -5.91
CA ASP A 115 1.05 -13.35 -5.29
C ASP A 115 -0.45 -13.49 -5.05
N LEU A 116 -1.10 -14.40 -5.77
CA LEU A 116 -2.55 -14.63 -5.64
C LEU A 116 -2.96 -15.13 -4.26
N LYS A 117 -2.04 -15.56 -3.42
CA LYS A 117 -2.34 -15.89 -2.03
C LYS A 117 -2.91 -14.71 -1.27
N LEU A 118 -2.64 -13.49 -1.74
CA LEU A 118 -3.16 -12.25 -1.12
C LEU A 118 -4.58 -11.91 -1.56
N ASP A 119 -5.14 -12.61 -2.55
CA ASP A 119 -6.48 -12.34 -3.06
C ASP A 119 -7.54 -12.36 -1.96
N THR A 120 -7.56 -13.40 -1.13
CA THR A 120 -8.52 -13.52 -0.03
C THR A 120 -8.40 -12.37 0.95
N PHE A 121 -7.16 -11.98 1.28
CA PHE A 121 -6.91 -10.87 2.20
C PHE A 121 -7.51 -9.56 1.68
N TYR A 122 -7.23 -9.22 0.42
CA TYR A 122 -7.74 -7.96 -0.14
C TYR A 122 -9.25 -7.99 -0.34
N LYS A 123 -9.82 -9.13 -0.75
CA LYS A 123 -11.28 -9.24 -0.90
C LYS A 123 -12.01 -9.08 0.42
N LYS A 124 -11.51 -9.66 1.51
CA LYS A 124 -12.14 -9.48 2.82
C LYS A 124 -12.04 -8.04 3.33
N ASN A 125 -11.07 -7.28 2.82
CA ASN A 125 -10.93 -5.85 3.13
C ASN A 125 -11.61 -4.95 2.10
N GLU A 126 -12.57 -5.53 1.35
CA GLU A 126 -13.46 -4.82 0.43
C GLU A 126 -12.78 -4.32 -0.84
N PHE A 127 -11.65 -4.88 -1.21
CA PHE A 127 -11.01 -4.64 -2.49
C PHE A 127 -11.61 -5.57 -3.54
N LYS A 128 -11.70 -5.09 -4.77
CA LYS A 128 -12.26 -5.83 -5.89
C LYS A 128 -11.18 -5.99 -6.97
N LYS A 129 -10.99 -7.22 -7.46
CA LYS A 129 -10.05 -7.48 -8.54
C LYS A 129 -10.65 -6.97 -9.86
N ILE A 130 -9.90 -6.15 -10.58
CA ILE A 130 -10.35 -5.49 -11.82
C ILE A 130 -9.76 -6.13 -13.05
N LYS A 131 -8.44 -6.34 -13.08
CA LYS A 131 -7.76 -6.84 -14.27
C LYS A 131 -6.40 -7.41 -13.94
N THR A 132 -5.81 -8.09 -14.94
CA THR A 132 -4.43 -8.58 -14.88
C THR A 132 -3.56 -7.66 -15.70
N LEU A 133 -2.38 -7.34 -15.17
CA LEU A 133 -1.33 -6.59 -15.85
C LEU A 133 -0.14 -7.52 -16.09
N PHE A 134 0.67 -7.19 -17.08
CA PHE A 134 1.85 -8.00 -17.41
C PHE A 134 3.10 -7.14 -17.34
N ASN A 135 4.03 -7.52 -16.48
CA ASN A 135 5.34 -6.88 -16.33
C ASN A 135 6.39 -7.89 -16.80
N VAL A 136 6.76 -7.81 -18.09
CA VAL A 136 7.62 -8.77 -18.78
C VAL A 136 6.97 -10.17 -18.67
N ASP A 137 7.55 -11.09 -17.90
CA ASP A 137 7.04 -12.45 -17.72
C ASP A 137 6.24 -12.62 -16.43
N GLN A 138 6.00 -11.53 -15.70
CA GLN A 138 5.32 -11.57 -14.41
C GLN A 138 3.89 -11.04 -14.55
N GLU A 139 2.91 -11.82 -14.08
CA GLU A 139 1.54 -11.34 -13.97
C GLU A 139 1.36 -10.59 -12.66
N GLU A 140 0.62 -9.48 -12.72
CA GLU A 140 0.20 -8.74 -11.54
C GLU A 140 -1.30 -8.53 -11.63
N TRP A 141 -1.99 -8.55 -10.49
CA TRP A 141 -3.45 -8.39 -10.45
C TRP A 141 -3.76 -7.07 -9.79
N LEU A 142 -4.61 -6.27 -10.45
CA LEU A 142 -4.99 -4.93 -10.01
C LEU A 142 -6.30 -4.98 -9.24
N TYR A 143 -6.28 -4.38 -8.05
CA TYR A 143 -7.42 -4.30 -7.14
C TYR A 143 -7.77 -2.85 -6.86
N VAL A 144 -9.06 -2.58 -6.66
CA VAL A 144 -9.52 -1.24 -6.26
C VAL A 144 -10.42 -1.35 -5.02
N TYR A 145 -10.39 -0.28 -4.23
CA TYR A 145 -11.28 -0.08 -3.11
C TYR A 145 -12.04 1.23 -3.30
N GLU A 146 -13.35 1.17 -3.15
CA GLU A 146 -14.20 2.35 -3.14
C GLU A 146 -15.00 2.36 -1.84
N PRO A 147 -15.02 3.52 -1.12
CA PRO A 147 -15.84 3.61 0.08
C PRO A 147 -17.31 3.50 -0.30
N LYS A 148 -18.09 2.92 0.62
CA LYS A 148 -19.54 2.83 0.40
C LYS A 148 -20.13 4.24 0.43
N SER A 149 -20.94 4.58 -0.57
CA SER A 149 -21.63 5.84 -0.58
C SER A 149 -22.63 5.87 0.57
N ILE A 150 -22.59 6.96 1.34
CA ILE A 150 -23.58 7.22 2.36
C ILE A 150 -24.79 7.78 1.64
N SER A 151 -25.84 6.99 1.59
CA SER A 151 -27.12 7.46 1.05
C SER A 151 -27.90 8.21 2.10
#